data_aea52f1a1c1181b23c8779b9301bf56f
#
_entry.id   aea52f1a1c1181b23c8779b9301bf56f
#
_cell.length_a   1.000
_cell.length_b   1.000
_cell.length_c   1.000
_cell.angle_alpha   90.00
_cell.angle_beta   90.00
_cell.angle_gamma   90.00
#
_symmetry.space_group_name_H-M   'P 1'
#
loop_
_entity.id
_entity.type
_entity.pdbx_description
1 polymer ?
#
loop_
_entity_poly.entity_id
_entity_poly.type
_entity_poly.pdbx_seq_one_letter_code
_entity_poly.pdbx_strand_id
1 'polypeptide(L)'
;MPVIDRSKTMREKIRAAIRAVPRSKVSTYGAVARAAGYPHGARQVVQTLHRSFGLPWHRIVGAGGEIKVPGDSALEQRLRLQAEGVAFRGRRVDMRRHEHKFNKPRRDSRPRLSGRAKLG
;
A
#
# COMPACT_ATOMS: atom_id res chain seq x y z
N MET A 1 16.99 16.53 25.65
CA MET A 1 16.78 15.37 24.82
C MET A 1 15.43 15.42 24.16
N PRO A 2 15.38 15.39 22.86
CA PRO A 2 14.09 15.45 22.18
C PRO A 2 13.29 14.19 22.43
N VAL A 3 11.99 14.38 22.52
CA VAL A 3 11.07 13.27 22.68
C VAL A 3 10.71 12.74 21.29
N ILE A 4 10.73 11.43 21.15
CA ILE A 4 10.35 10.82 19.89
C ILE A 4 8.82 10.83 19.79
N ASP A 5 8.32 11.44 18.74
CA ASP A 5 6.89 11.44 18.44
C ASP A 5 6.57 10.18 17.60
N ARG A 6 6.07 9.16 18.28
CA ARG A 6 5.78 7.89 17.63
C ARG A 6 4.71 8.02 16.54
N SER A 7 3.75 8.91 16.76
CA SER A 7 2.71 9.13 15.76
C SER A 7 3.28 9.74 14.51
N LYS A 8 4.20 10.67 14.65
CA LYS A 8 4.85 11.30 13.52
C LYS A 8 5.67 10.27 12.73
N THR A 9 6.42 9.44 13.46
CA THR A 9 7.23 8.39 12.82
C THR A 9 6.35 7.42 12.05
N MET A 10 5.25 7.01 12.65
CA MET A 10 4.31 6.10 11.99
C MET A 10 3.77 6.72 10.70
N ARG A 11 3.34 7.98 10.77
CA ARG A 11 2.80 8.64 9.57
C ARG A 11 3.84 8.75 8.47
N GLU A 12 5.09 9.03 8.84
CA GLU A 12 6.14 9.13 7.85
C GLU A 12 6.40 7.80 7.16
N LYS A 13 6.41 6.72 7.92
CA LYS A 13 6.61 5.39 7.35
C LYS A 13 5.45 4.97 6.47
N ILE A 14 4.24 5.31 6.90
CA ILE A 14 3.05 5.01 6.12
C ILE A 14 3.07 5.80 4.80
N ARG A 15 3.42 7.09 4.86
CA ARG A 15 3.53 7.90 3.63
C ARG A 15 4.55 7.32 2.68
N ALA A 16 5.69 6.88 3.19
CA ALA A 16 6.72 6.28 2.35
C ALA A 16 6.21 5.02 1.67
N ALA A 17 5.48 4.19 2.40
CA ALA A 17 4.90 2.98 1.82
C ALA A 17 3.87 3.31 0.74
N ILE A 18 3.04 4.32 0.98
CA ILE A 18 2.05 4.75 -0.02
C ILE A 18 2.75 5.23 -1.28
N ARG A 19 3.79 6.05 -1.13
CA ARG A 19 4.52 6.58 -2.28
C ARG A 19 5.24 5.49 -3.07
N ALA A 20 5.53 4.39 -2.43
CA ALA A 20 6.21 3.28 -3.09
C ALA A 20 5.31 2.52 -4.06
N VAL A 21 3.99 2.71 -3.98
CA VAL A 21 3.07 2.03 -4.91
C VAL A 21 3.14 2.73 -6.26
N PRO A 22 3.65 2.06 -7.29
CA PRO A 22 3.88 2.73 -8.56
C PRO A 22 2.60 2.87 -9.38
N ARG A 23 2.71 3.65 -10.44
CA ARG A 23 1.63 3.79 -11.41
C ARG A 23 1.23 2.42 -11.96
N SER A 24 -0.03 2.22 -12.18
CA SER A 24 -0.63 0.97 -12.70
C SER A 24 -0.66 -0.16 -11.67
N LYS A 25 -0.33 0.15 -10.41
CA LYS A 25 -0.41 -0.82 -9.33
C LYS A 25 -1.26 -0.26 -8.20
N VAL A 26 -1.77 -1.16 -7.39
CA VAL A 26 -2.56 -0.79 -6.20
C VAL A 26 -2.09 -1.60 -5.01
N SER A 27 -2.37 -1.10 -3.83
CA SER A 27 -2.15 -1.85 -2.59
C SER A 27 -3.36 -1.66 -1.70
N THR A 28 -3.46 -2.49 -0.67
CA THR A 28 -4.56 -2.37 0.29
C THR A 28 -4.09 -1.60 1.51
N TYR A 29 -5.06 -1.07 2.27
CA TYR A 29 -4.74 -0.38 3.52
C TYR A 29 -3.91 -1.29 4.44
N GLY A 30 -4.30 -2.56 4.53
CA GLY A 30 -3.57 -3.50 5.38
C GLY A 30 -2.16 -3.80 4.90
N ALA A 31 -1.98 -3.94 3.59
CA ALA A 31 -0.66 -4.22 3.02
C ALA A 31 0.27 -3.02 3.21
N VAL A 32 -0.24 -1.80 3.04
CA VAL A 32 0.54 -0.59 3.31
C VAL A 32 0.96 -0.54 4.76
N ALA A 33 0.02 -0.85 5.67
CA ALA A 33 0.33 -0.85 7.10
C ALA A 33 1.44 -1.85 7.42
N ARG A 34 1.34 -3.06 6.88
CA ARG A 34 2.37 -4.08 7.12
C ARG A 34 3.71 -3.65 6.55
N ALA A 35 3.71 -3.07 5.35
CA ALA A 35 4.95 -2.61 4.73
C ALA A 35 5.60 -1.51 5.55
N ALA A 36 4.81 -0.68 6.22
CA ALA A 36 5.31 0.38 7.08
C ALA A 36 5.77 -0.14 8.44
N GLY A 37 5.53 -1.41 8.74
CA GLY A 37 5.92 -2.00 10.01
C GLY A 37 4.83 -1.99 11.06
N TYR A 38 3.58 -1.76 10.68
CA TYR A 38 2.45 -1.67 11.61
C TYR A 38 1.33 -2.60 11.15
N PRO A 39 1.46 -3.91 11.38
CA PRO A 39 0.51 -4.89 10.80
C PRO A 39 -0.94 -4.71 11.22
N HIS A 40 -1.20 -3.98 12.29
CA HIS A 40 -2.57 -3.69 12.71
C HIS A 40 -2.96 -2.24 12.44
N GLY A 41 -2.23 -1.57 11.57
CA GLY A 41 -2.33 -0.13 11.39
C GLY A 41 -3.17 0.34 10.20
N ALA A 42 -4.08 -0.48 9.68
CA ALA A 42 -4.87 -0.09 8.52
C ALA A 42 -5.65 1.21 8.77
N ARG A 43 -6.19 1.39 9.98
CA ARG A 43 -6.91 2.61 10.32
C ARG A 43 -6.00 3.83 10.24
N GLN A 44 -4.76 3.68 10.68
CA GLN A 44 -3.80 4.76 10.63
C GLN A 44 -3.42 5.12 9.19
N VAL A 45 -3.46 4.13 8.29
CA VAL A 45 -3.26 4.42 6.86
C VAL A 45 -4.37 5.32 6.35
N VAL A 46 -5.63 5.00 6.68
CA VAL A 46 -6.75 5.83 6.28
C VAL A 46 -6.60 7.26 6.82
N GLN A 47 -6.26 7.38 8.10
CA GLN A 47 -6.08 8.69 8.72
C GLN A 47 -4.95 9.48 8.06
N THR A 48 -3.86 8.80 7.74
CA THR A 48 -2.72 9.45 7.09
C THR A 48 -3.12 9.98 5.71
N LEU A 49 -3.90 9.20 4.97
CA LEU A 49 -4.38 9.66 3.66
C LEU A 49 -5.25 10.89 3.79
N HIS A 50 -6.12 10.93 4.81
CA HIS A 50 -6.98 12.10 5.01
C HIS A 50 -6.22 13.35 5.41
N ARG A 51 -5.05 13.20 6.04
CA ARG A 51 -4.28 14.32 6.57
C ARG A 51 -3.12 14.74 5.69
N SER A 52 -2.96 14.10 4.54
CA SER A 52 -1.79 14.32 3.70
C SER A 52 -2.20 14.83 2.34
N PHE A 53 -1.28 15.55 1.70
CA PHE A 53 -1.48 16.04 0.35
C PHE A 53 -0.45 15.41 -0.58
N GLY A 54 -0.84 15.26 -1.83
CA GLY A 54 0.10 14.82 -2.86
C GLY A 54 0.44 13.35 -2.84
N LEU A 55 -0.24 12.56 -2.03
CA LEU A 55 -0.04 11.12 -2.03
C LEU A 55 -0.90 10.47 -3.13
N PRO A 56 -0.43 9.36 -3.71
CA PRO A 56 -1.23 8.64 -4.68
C PRO A 56 -2.33 7.83 -3.99
N TRP A 57 -3.25 8.53 -3.35
CA TRP A 57 -4.31 7.92 -2.55
C TRP A 57 -5.17 6.96 -3.37
N HIS A 58 -5.32 7.26 -4.67
CA HIS A 58 -6.17 6.45 -5.55
C HIS A 58 -5.62 5.04 -5.73
N ARG A 59 -4.34 4.83 -5.42
CA ARG A 59 -3.71 3.50 -5.55
C ARG A 59 -3.89 2.65 -4.30
N ILE A 60 -4.58 3.15 -3.28
CA ILE A 60 -4.80 2.41 -2.04
C ILE A 60 -6.27 2.05 -1.96
N VAL A 61 -6.55 0.75 -1.88
CA VAL A 61 -7.92 0.23 -1.91
C VAL A 61 -8.15 -0.70 -0.72
N GLY A 62 -9.38 -1.16 -0.57
CA GLY A 62 -9.71 -2.13 0.45
C GLY A 62 -9.32 -3.54 0.06
N ALA A 63 -9.48 -4.46 0.98
CA ALA A 63 -9.17 -5.87 0.74
C ALA A 63 -9.90 -6.36 -0.50
N GLY A 64 -9.21 -7.16 -1.29
CA GLY A 64 -9.79 -7.71 -2.51
C GLY A 64 -9.95 -6.70 -3.64
N GLY A 65 -9.42 -5.50 -3.50
CA GLY A 65 -9.49 -4.48 -4.55
C GLY A 65 -10.73 -3.59 -4.45
N GLU A 66 -11.41 -3.63 -3.33
CA GLU A 66 -12.66 -2.89 -3.17
C GLU A 66 -12.41 -1.40 -2.98
N ILE A 67 -13.17 -0.56 -3.69
CA ILE A 67 -13.10 0.88 -3.48
C ILE A 67 -13.94 1.22 -2.25
N LYS A 68 -13.29 1.80 -1.23
CA LYS A 68 -13.94 2.04 0.05
C LYS A 68 -14.30 3.50 0.31
N VAL A 69 -13.79 4.42 -0.51
CA VAL A 69 -14.11 5.84 -0.30
C VAL A 69 -15.55 6.11 -0.74
N PRO A 70 -16.24 7.04 -0.08
CA PRO A 70 -17.65 7.29 -0.39
C PRO A 70 -17.85 8.26 -1.55
N GLY A 71 -19.03 8.22 -2.12
CA GLY A 71 -19.54 9.26 -3.00
C GLY A 71 -18.70 9.51 -4.24
N ASP A 72 -18.51 10.78 -4.53
CA ASP A 72 -17.79 11.18 -5.75
C ASP A 72 -16.33 10.75 -5.73
N SER A 73 -15.76 10.58 -4.54
CA SER A 73 -14.39 10.10 -4.44
C SER A 73 -14.23 8.69 -4.98
N ALA A 74 -15.27 7.86 -4.87
CA ALA A 74 -15.21 6.50 -5.40
C ALA A 74 -15.10 6.53 -6.93
N LEU A 75 -15.89 7.39 -7.57
CA LEU A 75 -15.81 7.53 -9.01
C LEU A 75 -14.46 8.09 -9.43
N GLU A 76 -13.98 9.09 -8.73
CA GLU A 76 -12.69 9.69 -9.04
C GLU A 76 -11.57 8.65 -8.92
N GLN A 77 -11.59 7.85 -7.86
CA GLN A 77 -10.57 6.82 -7.67
C GLN A 77 -10.58 5.84 -8.83
N ARG A 78 -11.76 5.38 -9.22
CA ARG A 78 -11.88 4.44 -10.33
C ARG A 78 -11.36 5.04 -11.63
N LEU A 79 -11.74 6.27 -11.92
CA LEU A 79 -11.31 6.93 -13.16
C LEU A 79 -9.80 7.13 -13.18
N ARG A 80 -9.21 7.52 -12.06
CA ARG A 80 -7.76 7.68 -11.99
C ARG A 80 -7.03 6.36 -12.20
N LEU A 81 -7.53 5.28 -11.62
CA LEU A 81 -6.92 3.97 -11.80
C LEU A 81 -7.07 3.50 -13.24
N GLN A 82 -8.23 3.69 -13.84
CA GLN A 82 -8.44 3.32 -15.24
C GLN A 82 -7.52 4.12 -16.16
N ALA A 83 -7.28 5.38 -15.84
CA ALA A 83 -6.35 6.21 -16.61
C ALA A 83 -4.91 5.69 -16.52
N GLU A 84 -4.59 4.95 -15.46
CA GLU A 84 -3.27 4.32 -15.32
C GLU A 84 -3.22 2.91 -15.91
N GLY A 85 -4.31 2.48 -16.52
CA GLY A 85 -4.35 1.15 -17.12
C GLY A 85 -4.74 0.03 -16.17
N VAL A 86 -5.28 0.37 -15.00
CA VAL A 86 -5.68 -0.64 -14.03
C VAL A 86 -7.02 -1.25 -14.46
N ALA A 87 -7.05 -2.58 -14.55
CA ALA A 87 -8.25 -3.30 -14.92
C ALA A 87 -9.10 -3.60 -13.69
N PHE A 88 -10.40 -3.62 -13.90
CA PHE A 88 -11.36 -3.96 -12.87
C PHE A 88 -12.08 -5.25 -13.23
N ARG A 89 -12.47 -5.97 -12.21
CA ARG A 89 -13.37 -7.11 -12.34
C ARG A 89 -14.64 -6.73 -11.58
N GLY A 90 -15.66 -6.32 -12.33
CA GLY A 90 -16.85 -5.76 -11.72
C GLY A 90 -16.50 -4.47 -10.99
N ARG A 91 -16.77 -4.43 -9.69
CA ARG A 91 -16.53 -3.24 -8.88
C ARG A 91 -15.17 -3.22 -8.22
N ARG A 92 -14.37 -4.26 -8.41
CA ARG A 92 -13.09 -4.40 -7.71
C ARG A 92 -11.94 -4.33 -8.69
N VAL A 93 -10.82 -3.81 -8.22
CA VAL A 93 -9.58 -3.88 -8.98
C VAL A 93 -9.18 -5.33 -9.16
N ASP A 94 -8.69 -5.67 -10.34
CA ASP A 94 -8.15 -7.00 -10.59
C ASP A 94 -6.80 -7.11 -9.88
N MET A 95 -6.84 -7.61 -8.64
CA MET A 95 -5.65 -7.66 -7.79
C MET A 95 -4.61 -8.64 -8.31
N ARG A 96 -5.02 -9.68 -9.04
CA ARG A 96 -4.05 -10.61 -9.59
C ARG A 96 -3.11 -9.94 -10.57
N ARG A 97 -3.61 -8.91 -11.27
CA ARG A 97 -2.84 -8.21 -12.28
C ARG A 97 -2.13 -6.98 -11.76
N HIS A 98 -2.71 -6.34 -10.74
CA HIS A 98 -2.28 -4.98 -10.38
C HIS A 98 -1.81 -4.83 -8.95
N GLU A 99 -1.87 -5.86 -8.13
CA GLU A 99 -1.44 -5.72 -6.75
C GLU A 99 0.07 -5.49 -6.67
N HIS A 100 0.44 -4.42 -5.99
CA HIS A 100 1.84 -4.12 -5.74
C HIS A 100 2.37 -5.02 -4.61
N LYS A 101 3.52 -5.61 -4.83
CA LYS A 101 4.18 -6.43 -3.82
C LYS A 101 5.36 -5.63 -3.27
N PHE A 102 5.30 -5.31 -1.99
CA PHE A 102 6.40 -4.62 -1.34
C PHE A 102 7.59 -5.56 -1.19
N ASN A 103 8.79 -5.00 -1.29
CA ASN A 103 9.99 -5.79 -1.07
C ASN A 103 10.04 -6.26 0.36
N LYS A 104 10.45 -7.51 0.54
CA LYS A 104 10.61 -8.06 1.87
C LYS A 104 11.85 -7.49 2.54
N PRO A 105 11.85 -7.47 3.87
CA PRO A 105 13.05 -7.07 4.59
C PRO A 105 14.24 -7.91 4.20
N ARG A 106 15.38 -7.32 4.31
CA ARG A 106 16.62 -7.91 3.88
C ARG A 106 16.90 -9.28 4.46
N ARG A 107 16.60 -9.47 5.72
CA ARG A 107 16.86 -10.76 6.35
C ARG A 107 16.08 -11.89 5.71
N ASP A 108 14.97 -11.58 5.09
CA ASP A 108 14.14 -12.60 4.45
C ASP A 108 14.71 -13.07 3.14
N SER A 109 15.59 -12.27 2.56
CA SER A 109 16.18 -12.63 1.29
C SER A 109 17.45 -13.43 1.48
N ARG A 110 17.86 -13.65 2.70
CA ARG A 110 19.08 -14.34 2.91
C ARG A 110 19.12 -15.66 2.22
N PRO A 111 20.10 -16.05 1.99
CA PRO A 111 20.38 -17.04 1.18
C PRO A 111 19.84 -18.34 1.09
N ARG A 112 19.71 -17.84 1.30
CA ARG A 112 19.19 -18.52 1.17
C ARG A 112 19.60 -19.27 0.90
N LEU A 113 19.81 -18.93 0.75
CA LEU A 113 20.06 -19.39 0.76
C LEU A 113 20.38 -19.99 0.61
N SER A 114 20.40 -20.19 0.39
CA SER A 114 20.67 -20.70 0.42
C SER A 114 20.87 -21.25 0.29
N GLY A 115 20.90 -21.42 0.07
CA GLY A 115 20.95 -21.92 0.10
C GLY A 115 21.19 -22.42 -0.12
N ARG A 116 21.13 -22.55 -0.35
CA ARG A 116 21.05 -22.98 -0.48
C ARG A 116 21.42 -23.48 -0.67
N ALA A 117 21.58 -23.56 -0.91
CA ALA A 117 21.57 -23.90 -0.91
C ALA A 117 21.77 -24.40 -1.01
N LYS A 118 21.86 -24.78 -1.17
CA LYS A 118 21.78 -25.21 -1.11
C LYS A 118 22.01 -25.59 -1.20
N LEU A 119 22.25 -26.01 -1.54
CA LEU A 119 22.25 -26.25 -1.37
C LEU A 119 22.28 -26.44 -1.25
N GLY A 120 22.38 -27.01 -1.31
CA GLY A 120 22.19 -27.15 -1.21
C GLY A 120 22.15 -27.05 -1.10
#